data_09133a0f237a8ca0e5fc950895569d2c
#
_entry.id   09133a0f237a8ca0e5fc950895569d2c
#
_cell.length_a   1.000
_cell.length_b   1.000
_cell.length_c   1.000
_cell.angle_alpha   90.00
_cell.angle_beta   90.00
_cell.angle_gamma   90.00
#
_symmetry.space_group_name_H-M   'P 1'
#
loop_
_entity.id
_entity.type
_entity.pdbx_description
1 polymer ?
#
loop_
_entity_poly.entity_id
_entity_poly.type
_entity_poly.pdbx_seq_one_letter_code
_entity_poly.pdbx_strand_id
1 'polypeptide(L)'
;MTKKTEMAEEHSFQRRLNLFDSTAIVVGSMIGSGIFIVSADIARMVGSPGWLMMVWIITGFMTVFAALSYGELAGMFPKAGGQYVYLKEAYNPLTGFLYGWTLFLVIQTGTIAAVGMAFAKFFGVLFPWVSESVVWFSLNFFDFGPVDLGLFTIGHFNMGFVKFGPVQLVAIGSIAFLTWINTRGIQEGKKIQNAFTSGKFILLVLFIIIGLGFASNHHSIHLNNLTFWNPEREGAGGVDIPLSGMALVAAIGMAMVGSLFSSDAWNNITFTAGEVINPRKNIPLSLVLGTLAVTVLYLLANLVYITVLPVRGDQAGTDIAARGIQYALNDRLGTAAISGIFGNYAVLIMAAFIVISTFGCNNGLILAGARVYYAMASDGIFFKKVGNLNTKGVPATGLAIQGVWAGLLCLSGTYGQLLDYVVFAVLIFYALTIFGLFRLRKKRPEMERPYKAFGYPVIPMVYILLALAVMVILLIYKPEYTWPGLIIVILGIPVFYLWNKK
;
A
#
# COMPACT_ATOMS: atom_id res chain seq x y z
N MET A 1 14.33 40.22 19.62
CA MET A 1 13.69 38.97 19.11
C MET A 1 13.12 38.24 20.32
N THR A 2 11.83 38.16 20.41
CA THR A 2 11.11 37.95 21.66
C THR A 2 10.89 36.45 21.94
N LYS A 3 10.78 36.07 23.21
CA LYS A 3 10.46 34.73 23.77
C LYS A 3 9.39 33.96 22.99
N LYS A 4 8.53 34.65 22.22
CA LYS A 4 7.52 34.07 21.32
C LYS A 4 8.13 33.46 20.07
N THR A 5 9.28 33.95 19.58
CA THR A 5 10.00 33.40 18.41
C THR A 5 10.80 32.16 18.81
N GLU A 6 11.42 32.15 19.99
CA GLU A 6 12.12 30.98 20.53
C GLU A 6 11.15 29.86 20.89
N MET A 7 9.97 30.15 21.47
CA MET A 7 8.93 29.16 21.75
C MET A 7 8.28 28.60 20.45
N ALA A 8 8.28 29.35 19.33
CA ALA A 8 7.80 28.89 18.04
C ALA A 8 8.81 27.99 17.31
N GLU A 9 10.11 28.20 17.52
CA GLU A 9 11.18 27.36 17.02
C GLU A 9 11.30 26.03 17.77
N GLU A 10 11.01 25.98 19.07
CA GLU A 10 11.00 24.77 19.88
C GLU A 10 9.90 23.76 19.48
N HIS A 11 8.88 24.18 18.73
CA HIS A 11 7.70 23.39 18.35
C HIS A 11 7.61 23.13 16.84
N SER A 12 8.71 23.30 16.10
CA SER A 12 8.75 23.02 14.66
C SER A 12 9.44 21.67 14.36
N PHE A 13 9.05 21.05 13.23
CA PHE A 13 9.75 19.85 12.73
C PHE A 13 11.21 20.16 12.43
N GLN A 14 12.12 19.30 12.93
CA GLN A 14 13.56 19.45 12.67
C GLN A 14 13.94 18.74 11.37
N ARG A 15 14.58 19.44 10.44
CA ARG A 15 15.05 18.86 9.17
C ARG A 15 16.26 17.97 9.40
N ARG A 16 16.05 16.64 9.37
CA ARG A 16 17.06 15.63 9.67
C ARG A 16 17.12 14.48 8.64
N LEU A 17 16.19 14.45 7.66
CA LEU A 17 16.14 13.43 6.63
C LEU A 17 16.91 13.90 5.40
N ASN A 18 18.01 13.24 5.08
CA ASN A 18 18.76 13.48 3.84
C ASN A 18 18.14 12.72 2.64
N LEU A 19 18.76 12.74 1.47
CA LEU A 19 18.27 12.05 0.28
C LEU A 19 18.21 10.53 0.48
N PHE A 20 19.22 9.93 1.12
CA PHE A 20 19.22 8.48 1.40
C PHE A 20 18.08 8.10 2.35
N ASP A 21 17.91 8.84 3.44
CA ASP A 21 16.80 8.63 4.39
C ASP A 21 15.45 8.76 3.71
N SER A 22 15.29 9.76 2.84
CA SER A 22 14.07 10.00 2.07
C SER A 22 13.77 8.87 1.09
N THR A 23 14.79 8.39 0.38
CA THR A 23 14.65 7.25 -0.53
C THR A 23 14.38 5.96 0.23
N ALA A 24 15.01 5.77 1.41
CA ALA A 24 14.75 4.64 2.29
C ALA A 24 13.31 4.65 2.84
N ILE A 25 12.71 5.82 3.07
CA ILE A 25 11.28 5.91 3.43
C ILE A 25 10.41 5.46 2.26
N VAL A 26 10.68 5.91 1.02
CA VAL A 26 9.93 5.48 -0.18
C VAL A 26 10.05 3.97 -0.37
N VAL A 27 11.26 3.45 -0.56
CA VAL A 27 11.54 2.03 -0.78
C VAL A 27 11.02 1.19 0.38
N GLY A 28 11.27 1.67 1.60
CA GLY A 28 10.92 0.98 2.82
C GLY A 28 9.41 0.87 3.07
N SER A 29 8.63 1.89 2.71
CA SER A 29 7.18 1.85 2.81
C SER A 29 6.55 0.99 1.72
N MET A 30 7.13 0.96 0.52
CA MET A 30 6.65 0.14 -0.60
C MET A 30 6.95 -1.35 -0.41
N ILE A 31 8.20 -1.74 -0.12
CA ILE A 31 8.57 -3.15 0.02
C ILE A 31 8.02 -3.69 1.35
N GLY A 32 6.85 -4.27 1.28
CA GLY A 32 6.15 -4.92 2.40
C GLY A 32 5.95 -6.41 2.15
N SER A 33 4.73 -6.89 2.43
CA SER A 33 4.31 -8.28 2.19
C SER A 33 3.81 -8.53 0.77
N GLY A 34 3.34 -7.49 0.07
CA GLY A 34 2.58 -7.64 -1.15
C GLY A 34 3.29 -8.44 -2.23
N ILE A 35 4.56 -8.14 -2.51
CA ILE A 35 5.36 -8.87 -3.52
C ILE A 35 5.45 -10.39 -3.23
N PHE A 36 5.31 -10.81 -1.97
CA PHE A 36 5.40 -12.20 -1.54
C PHE A 36 4.05 -12.94 -1.46
N ILE A 37 2.93 -12.22 -1.72
CA ILE A 37 1.56 -12.74 -1.55
C ILE A 37 0.74 -12.54 -2.82
N VAL A 38 0.66 -11.31 -3.35
CA VAL A 38 -0.42 -10.92 -4.27
C VAL A 38 -0.33 -11.53 -5.66
N SER A 39 0.86 -11.98 -6.09
CA SER A 39 0.98 -12.61 -7.41
C SER A 39 0.26 -13.96 -7.50
N ALA A 40 -0.03 -14.62 -6.37
CA ALA A 40 -0.90 -15.79 -6.35
C ALA A 40 -2.35 -15.42 -6.72
N ASP A 41 -2.86 -14.33 -6.14
CA ASP A 41 -4.20 -13.83 -6.48
C ASP A 41 -4.27 -13.33 -7.93
N ILE A 42 -3.25 -12.60 -8.39
CA ILE A 42 -3.13 -12.19 -9.80
C ILE A 42 -3.17 -13.41 -10.73
N ALA A 43 -2.41 -14.47 -10.39
CA ALA A 43 -2.38 -15.69 -11.17
C ALA A 43 -3.76 -16.36 -11.25
N ARG A 44 -4.55 -16.39 -10.16
CA ARG A 44 -5.94 -16.89 -10.16
C ARG A 44 -6.85 -16.08 -11.09
N MET A 45 -6.62 -14.77 -11.22
CA MET A 45 -7.47 -13.91 -12.03
C MET A 45 -7.15 -13.97 -13.52
N VAL A 46 -5.87 -14.13 -13.90
CA VAL A 46 -5.45 -14.07 -15.30
C VAL A 46 -4.90 -15.39 -15.86
N GLY A 47 -4.53 -16.37 -15.01
CA GLY A 47 -4.09 -17.74 -15.36
C GLY A 47 -2.95 -17.82 -16.39
N SER A 48 -2.16 -16.79 -16.60
CA SER A 48 -1.19 -16.67 -17.67
C SER A 48 0.05 -15.91 -17.23
N PRO A 49 1.27 -16.42 -17.51
CA PRO A 49 2.52 -15.75 -17.14
C PRO A 49 2.68 -14.36 -17.76
N GLY A 50 2.38 -14.23 -19.04
CA GLY A 50 2.48 -12.95 -19.75
C GLY A 50 1.55 -11.90 -19.18
N TRP A 51 0.30 -12.25 -18.91
CA TRP A 51 -0.67 -11.32 -18.32
C TRP A 51 -0.40 -11.01 -16.86
N LEU A 52 0.13 -11.95 -16.08
CA LEU A 52 0.64 -11.68 -14.75
C LEU A 52 1.75 -10.62 -14.80
N MET A 53 2.73 -10.78 -15.68
CA MET A 53 3.79 -9.78 -15.86
C MET A 53 3.23 -8.43 -16.37
N MET A 54 2.24 -8.44 -17.28
CA MET A 54 1.60 -7.21 -17.76
C MET A 54 0.90 -6.43 -16.65
N VAL A 55 0.23 -7.10 -15.70
CA VAL A 55 -0.37 -6.45 -14.51
C VAL A 55 0.70 -5.70 -13.72
N TRP A 56 1.86 -6.30 -13.47
CA TRP A 56 2.96 -5.66 -12.75
C TRP A 56 3.63 -4.54 -13.57
N ILE A 57 3.76 -4.69 -14.89
CA ILE A 57 4.29 -3.66 -15.78
C ILE A 57 3.38 -2.43 -15.78
N ILE A 58 2.06 -2.61 -15.98
CA ILE A 58 1.09 -1.51 -15.98
C ILE A 58 1.10 -0.79 -14.62
N THR A 59 1.09 -1.55 -13.52
CA THR A 59 1.17 -1.01 -12.16
C THR A 59 2.47 -0.22 -11.94
N GLY A 60 3.59 -0.75 -12.40
CA GLY A 60 4.89 -0.08 -12.32
C GLY A 60 4.91 1.25 -13.06
N PHE A 61 4.39 1.30 -14.29
CA PHE A 61 4.24 2.55 -15.03
C PHE A 61 3.32 3.54 -14.31
N MET A 62 2.17 3.10 -13.81
CA MET A 62 1.26 3.95 -13.02
C MET A 62 1.98 4.54 -11.81
N THR A 63 2.72 3.73 -11.06
CA THR A 63 3.44 4.17 -9.87
C THR A 63 4.50 5.23 -10.20
N VAL A 64 5.32 4.99 -11.23
CA VAL A 64 6.35 5.94 -11.67
C VAL A 64 5.72 7.23 -12.21
N PHE A 65 4.65 7.14 -13.00
CA PHE A 65 3.95 8.31 -13.54
C PHE A 65 3.33 9.17 -12.44
N ALA A 66 2.77 8.53 -11.41
CA ALA A 66 2.28 9.24 -10.23
C ALA A 66 3.42 9.94 -9.48
N ALA A 67 4.53 9.25 -9.24
CA ALA A 67 5.70 9.81 -8.55
C ALA A 67 6.29 11.01 -9.28
N LEU A 68 6.42 10.94 -10.61
CA LEU A 68 6.86 12.05 -11.45
C LEU A 68 5.92 13.26 -11.34
N SER A 69 4.61 13.03 -11.29
CA SER A 69 3.61 14.10 -11.15
C SER A 69 3.65 14.73 -9.75
N TYR A 70 3.76 13.91 -8.71
CA TYR A 70 3.87 14.36 -7.31
C TYR A 70 5.17 15.12 -7.04
N GLY A 71 6.24 14.82 -7.75
CA GLY A 71 7.50 15.52 -7.62
C GLY A 71 7.37 17.03 -7.80
N GLU A 72 6.55 17.49 -8.78
CA GLU A 72 6.29 18.92 -8.99
C GLU A 72 5.53 19.52 -7.80
N LEU A 73 4.47 18.86 -7.35
CA LEU A 73 3.67 19.31 -6.21
C LEU A 73 4.51 19.37 -4.91
N ALA A 74 5.36 18.37 -4.70
CA ALA A 74 6.26 18.33 -3.56
C ALA A 74 7.31 19.43 -3.58
N GLY A 75 7.84 19.76 -4.76
CA GLY A 75 8.74 20.88 -4.95
C GLY A 75 8.07 22.25 -4.71
N MET A 76 6.81 22.38 -5.12
CA MET A 76 6.01 23.60 -4.90
C MET A 76 5.62 23.80 -3.43
N PHE A 77 5.23 22.72 -2.73
CA PHE A 77 4.70 22.76 -1.36
C PHE A 77 5.51 21.85 -0.42
N PRO A 78 6.74 22.23 -0.06
CA PRO A 78 7.62 21.42 0.78
C PRO A 78 7.26 21.54 2.28
N LYS A 79 5.99 21.25 2.62
CA LYS A 79 5.43 21.31 3.97
C LYS A 79 4.95 19.94 4.42
N ALA A 80 4.95 19.68 5.74
CA ALA A 80 4.36 18.48 6.31
C ALA A 80 2.88 18.34 5.90
N GLY A 81 2.41 17.12 5.69
CA GLY A 81 1.06 16.83 5.25
C GLY A 81 0.92 16.47 3.77
N GLY A 82 1.95 16.73 2.93
CA GLY A 82 2.05 16.24 1.54
C GLY A 82 0.76 16.37 0.74
N GLN A 83 0.19 15.24 0.32
CA GLN A 83 -1.02 15.16 -0.53
C GLN A 83 -2.21 15.94 0.04
N TYR A 84 -2.40 15.98 1.36
CA TYR A 84 -3.42 16.82 2.00
C TYR A 84 -3.25 18.30 1.62
N VAL A 85 -2.02 18.79 1.68
CA VAL A 85 -1.69 20.17 1.32
C VAL A 85 -1.93 20.40 -0.17
N TYR A 86 -1.54 19.46 -1.02
CA TYR A 86 -1.70 19.60 -2.48
C TYR A 86 -3.16 19.70 -2.87
N LEU A 87 -4.02 18.87 -2.31
CA LEU A 87 -5.47 18.89 -2.55
C LEU A 87 -6.13 20.17 -2.02
N LYS A 88 -5.75 20.62 -0.81
CA LYS A 88 -6.23 21.87 -0.24
C LYS A 88 -5.89 23.07 -1.13
N GLU A 89 -4.65 23.16 -1.61
CA GLU A 89 -4.16 24.27 -2.44
C GLU A 89 -4.69 24.23 -3.87
N ALA A 90 -4.84 23.04 -4.45
CA ALA A 90 -5.37 22.88 -5.81
C ALA A 90 -6.87 23.15 -5.87
N TYR A 91 -7.63 22.73 -4.89
CA TYR A 91 -9.10 22.81 -4.87
C TYR A 91 -9.59 23.73 -3.76
N ASN A 92 -9.77 23.20 -2.57
CA ASN A 92 -10.34 23.89 -1.40
C ASN A 92 -10.08 23.08 -0.11
N PRO A 93 -10.35 23.65 1.09
CA PRO A 93 -10.16 22.95 2.36
C PRO A 93 -11.00 21.67 2.49
N LEU A 94 -12.22 21.61 1.90
CA LEU A 94 -13.07 20.41 1.93
C LEU A 94 -12.38 19.23 1.25
N THR A 95 -11.80 19.42 0.05
CA THR A 95 -11.11 18.34 -0.68
C THR A 95 -9.90 17.83 0.10
N GLY A 96 -9.14 18.74 0.72
CA GLY A 96 -8.05 18.37 1.61
C GLY A 96 -8.55 17.57 2.82
N PHE A 97 -9.65 18.03 3.45
CA PHE A 97 -10.25 17.32 4.57
C PHE A 97 -10.72 15.91 4.20
N LEU A 98 -11.42 15.76 3.07
CA LEU A 98 -11.91 14.44 2.60
C LEU A 98 -10.76 13.46 2.41
N TYR A 99 -9.64 13.92 1.87
CA TYR A 99 -8.44 13.08 1.81
C TYR A 99 -7.95 12.67 3.20
N GLY A 100 -7.73 13.61 4.09
CA GLY A 100 -7.21 13.31 5.42
C GLY A 100 -8.17 12.47 6.28
N TRP A 101 -9.48 12.69 6.15
CA TRP A 101 -10.54 11.87 6.73
C TRP A 101 -10.43 10.40 6.25
N THR A 102 -10.37 10.22 4.94
CA THR A 102 -10.26 8.88 4.33
C THR A 102 -8.90 8.25 4.63
N LEU A 103 -7.84 9.04 4.65
CA LEU A 103 -6.50 8.58 5.03
C LEU A 103 -6.51 8.01 6.45
N PHE A 104 -7.14 8.71 7.40
CA PHE A 104 -7.23 8.26 8.78
C PHE A 104 -8.11 7.02 8.94
N LEU A 105 -9.29 6.99 8.31
CA LEU A 105 -10.25 5.91 8.54
C LEU A 105 -9.93 4.64 7.75
N VAL A 106 -9.36 4.76 6.54
CA VAL A 106 -9.24 3.64 5.60
C VAL A 106 -7.82 3.49 5.06
N ILE A 107 -7.23 4.54 4.45
CA ILE A 107 -6.03 4.36 3.63
C ILE A 107 -4.82 4.01 4.50
N GLN A 108 -4.38 4.92 5.36
CA GLN A 108 -3.15 4.74 6.15
C GLN A 108 -3.32 3.67 7.22
N THR A 109 -4.41 3.74 7.97
CA THR A 109 -4.67 2.81 9.07
C THR A 109 -5.04 1.41 8.57
N GLY A 110 -5.76 1.33 7.44
CA GLY A 110 -6.03 0.06 6.76
C GLY A 110 -4.76 -0.58 6.22
N THR A 111 -3.87 0.22 5.61
CA THR A 111 -2.56 -0.28 5.16
C THR A 111 -1.69 -0.76 6.34
N ILE A 112 -1.66 -0.01 7.45
CA ILE A 112 -0.94 -0.42 8.68
C ILE A 112 -1.51 -1.74 9.21
N ALA A 113 -2.83 -1.87 9.25
CA ALA A 113 -3.50 -3.09 9.70
C ALA A 113 -3.19 -4.28 8.76
N ALA A 114 -3.32 -4.10 7.44
CA ALA A 114 -3.02 -5.13 6.45
C ALA A 114 -1.57 -5.62 6.56
N VAL A 115 -0.60 -4.71 6.63
CA VAL A 115 0.83 -5.05 6.78
C VAL A 115 1.08 -5.72 8.15
N GLY A 116 0.39 -5.30 9.22
CA GLY A 116 0.44 -5.93 10.53
C GLY A 116 -0.10 -7.37 10.51
N MET A 117 -1.21 -7.60 9.83
CA MET A 117 -1.78 -8.94 9.62
C MET A 117 -0.84 -9.84 8.80
N ALA A 118 -0.23 -9.29 7.74
CA ALA A 118 0.76 -10.02 6.96
C ALA A 118 2.01 -10.37 7.79
N PHE A 119 2.50 -9.43 8.62
CA PHE A 119 3.57 -9.71 9.58
C PHE A 119 3.23 -10.91 10.45
N ALA A 120 2.05 -10.93 11.06
CA ALA A 120 1.62 -12.01 11.93
C ALA A 120 1.44 -13.34 11.18
N LYS A 121 0.94 -13.30 9.93
CA LYS A 121 0.80 -14.48 9.06
C LYS A 121 2.15 -15.17 8.78
N PHE A 122 3.20 -14.40 8.47
CA PHE A 122 4.54 -14.97 8.27
C PHE A 122 5.26 -15.28 9.59
N PHE A 123 4.97 -14.54 10.66
CA PHE A 123 5.43 -14.88 12.00
C PHE A 123 4.93 -16.27 12.44
N GLY A 124 3.70 -16.64 12.03
CA GLY A 124 3.13 -17.96 12.25
C GLY A 124 3.86 -19.12 11.54
N VAL A 125 4.69 -18.83 10.52
CA VAL A 125 5.58 -19.85 9.94
C VAL A 125 6.73 -20.19 10.87
N LEU A 126 7.24 -19.17 11.58
CA LEU A 126 8.33 -19.33 12.57
C LEU A 126 7.81 -19.89 13.90
N PHE A 127 6.59 -19.50 14.27
CA PHE A 127 5.94 -19.84 15.53
C PHE A 127 4.54 -20.41 15.26
N PRO A 128 4.38 -21.73 15.08
CA PRO A 128 3.14 -22.37 14.62
C PRO A 128 1.89 -22.14 15.49
N TRP A 129 2.05 -21.70 16.74
CA TRP A 129 0.94 -21.31 17.60
C TRP A 129 0.22 -20.04 17.12
N VAL A 130 0.89 -19.23 16.28
CA VAL A 130 0.29 -18.06 15.61
C VAL A 130 -0.33 -18.52 14.29
N SER A 131 -1.53 -19.09 14.37
CA SER A 131 -2.24 -19.62 13.20
C SER A 131 -3.56 -18.91 12.97
N GLU A 132 -3.90 -18.67 11.70
CA GLU A 132 -5.21 -18.12 11.28
C GLU A 132 -6.36 -19.10 11.60
N SER A 133 -6.07 -20.40 11.77
CA SER A 133 -7.05 -21.41 12.15
C SER A 133 -7.46 -21.33 13.63
N VAL A 134 -6.62 -20.71 14.48
CA VAL A 134 -6.92 -20.55 15.91
C VAL A 134 -7.69 -19.24 16.10
N VAL A 135 -8.97 -19.39 16.42
CA VAL A 135 -9.85 -18.27 16.73
C VAL A 135 -10.32 -18.40 18.17
N TRP A 136 -9.97 -17.43 19.03
CA TRP A 136 -10.41 -17.43 20.43
C TRP A 136 -11.82 -16.86 20.57
N PHE A 137 -12.15 -15.91 19.70
CA PHE A 137 -13.39 -15.19 19.77
C PHE A 137 -13.78 -14.65 18.39
N SER A 138 -15.04 -14.81 18.01
CA SER A 138 -15.61 -14.23 16.79
C SER A 138 -17.02 -13.71 17.04
N LEU A 139 -17.31 -12.49 16.57
CA LEU A 139 -18.63 -11.86 16.60
C LEU A 139 -19.02 -11.39 15.20
N ASN A 140 -20.23 -11.71 14.80
CA ASN A 140 -20.88 -11.10 13.63
C ASN A 140 -21.87 -10.07 14.13
N PHE A 141 -21.63 -8.78 13.84
CA PHE A 141 -22.53 -7.72 14.30
C PHE A 141 -23.65 -7.42 13.30
N PHE A 142 -23.38 -7.45 12.01
CA PHE A 142 -24.35 -7.16 10.97
C PHE A 142 -24.04 -7.98 9.72
N ASP A 143 -24.96 -8.86 9.36
CA ASP A 143 -24.98 -9.54 8.06
C ASP A 143 -26.20 -9.03 7.31
N PHE A 144 -25.99 -8.10 6.37
CA PHE A 144 -27.02 -7.66 5.46
C PHE A 144 -26.93 -8.52 4.20
N GLY A 145 -27.97 -9.28 3.92
CA GLY A 145 -28.12 -9.97 2.65
C GLY A 145 -28.03 -9.02 1.46
N PRO A 146 -28.01 -9.56 0.23
CA PRO A 146 -27.91 -8.72 -0.95
C PRO A 146 -29.02 -7.68 -0.99
N VAL A 147 -28.63 -6.39 -1.09
CA VAL A 147 -29.56 -5.27 -1.24
C VAL A 147 -29.72 -5.01 -2.73
N ASP A 148 -30.91 -5.30 -3.25
CA ASP A 148 -31.27 -4.99 -4.62
C ASP A 148 -31.74 -3.53 -4.72
N LEU A 149 -31.00 -2.71 -5.44
CA LEU A 149 -31.34 -1.29 -5.71
C LEU A 149 -31.99 -1.12 -7.10
N GLY A 150 -32.43 -2.21 -7.75
CA GLY A 150 -33.15 -2.19 -9.03
C GLY A 150 -32.25 -2.00 -10.27
N LEU A 151 -31.20 -1.19 -10.18
CA LEU A 151 -30.19 -1.01 -11.24
C LEU A 151 -28.96 -1.88 -11.04
N PHE A 152 -28.67 -2.27 -9.80
CA PHE A 152 -27.59 -3.16 -9.41
C PHE A 152 -27.86 -3.72 -8.01
N THR A 153 -27.43 -4.96 -7.80
CA THR A 153 -27.49 -5.62 -6.50
C THR A 153 -26.18 -5.37 -5.77
N ILE A 154 -26.21 -4.67 -4.64
CA ILE A 154 -25.09 -4.64 -3.71
C ILE A 154 -25.03 -6.03 -3.09
N GLY A 155 -23.94 -6.78 -3.32
CA GLY A 155 -23.76 -8.12 -2.75
C GLY A 155 -23.85 -8.15 -1.22
N HIS A 156 -23.65 -9.30 -0.62
CA HIS A 156 -23.64 -9.45 0.85
C HIS A 156 -22.76 -8.41 1.52
N PHE A 157 -23.36 -7.51 2.28
CA PHE A 157 -22.67 -6.50 3.04
C PHE A 157 -22.44 -7.02 4.46
N ASN A 158 -21.31 -7.68 4.67
CA ASN A 158 -20.95 -8.22 5.98
C ASN A 158 -20.15 -7.14 6.73
N MET A 159 -20.84 -6.25 7.45
CA MET A 159 -20.23 -5.23 8.30
C MET A 159 -20.17 -5.72 9.73
N GLY A 160 -18.95 -5.98 10.20
CA GLY A 160 -18.72 -6.24 11.62
C GLY A 160 -18.39 -7.68 11.98
N PHE A 161 -17.66 -8.38 11.11
CA PHE A 161 -17.00 -9.62 11.50
C PHE A 161 -15.77 -9.28 12.33
N VAL A 162 -15.86 -9.44 13.65
CA VAL A 162 -14.71 -9.30 14.54
C VAL A 162 -14.16 -10.67 14.84
N LYS A 163 -12.91 -10.91 14.43
CA LYS A 163 -12.13 -12.08 14.80
C LYS A 163 -11.00 -11.67 15.73
N PHE A 164 -10.80 -12.44 16.80
CA PHE A 164 -9.64 -12.30 17.66
C PHE A 164 -9.01 -13.66 17.92
N GLY A 165 -7.71 -13.72 17.68
CA GLY A 165 -6.88 -14.90 17.87
C GLY A 165 -5.41 -14.53 17.93
N PRO A 166 -4.49 -15.50 17.91
CA PRO A 166 -3.05 -15.26 18.02
C PRO A 166 -2.51 -14.34 16.92
N VAL A 167 -3.04 -14.44 15.70
CA VAL A 167 -2.63 -13.60 14.55
C VAL A 167 -2.94 -12.14 14.82
N GLN A 168 -4.17 -11.82 15.25
CA GLN A 168 -4.57 -10.46 15.58
C GLN A 168 -3.77 -9.92 16.77
N LEU A 169 -3.52 -10.74 17.78
CA LEU A 169 -2.71 -10.35 18.93
C LEU A 169 -1.30 -9.93 18.51
N VAL A 170 -0.63 -10.73 17.67
CA VAL A 170 0.72 -10.43 17.18
C VAL A 170 0.73 -9.21 16.26
N ALA A 171 -0.27 -9.07 15.38
CA ALA A 171 -0.42 -7.90 14.52
C ALA A 171 -0.57 -6.62 15.36
N ILE A 172 -1.52 -6.58 16.30
CA ILE A 172 -1.77 -5.43 17.18
C ILE A 172 -0.54 -5.14 18.05
N GLY A 173 0.10 -6.18 18.60
CA GLY A 173 1.33 -6.04 19.38
C GLY A 173 2.47 -5.39 18.58
N SER A 174 2.66 -5.78 17.33
CA SER A 174 3.66 -5.17 16.43
C SER A 174 3.37 -3.68 16.13
N ILE A 175 2.10 -3.35 15.87
CA ILE A 175 1.65 -1.97 15.64
C ILE A 175 1.85 -1.11 16.90
N ALA A 176 1.47 -1.62 18.07
CA ALA A 176 1.64 -0.93 19.34
C ALA A 176 3.11 -0.67 19.66
N PHE A 177 3.98 -1.65 19.45
CA PHE A 177 5.42 -1.53 19.67
C PHE A 177 6.06 -0.50 18.72
N LEU A 178 5.75 -0.54 17.43
CA LEU A 178 6.26 0.42 16.45
C LEU A 178 5.72 1.82 16.72
N THR A 179 4.45 1.95 17.09
CA THR A 179 3.87 3.22 17.50
C THR A 179 4.62 3.81 18.69
N TRP A 180 4.87 3.01 19.72
CA TRP A 180 5.63 3.43 20.91
C TRP A 180 7.05 3.90 20.56
N ILE A 181 7.78 3.16 19.71
CA ILE A 181 9.12 3.57 19.25
C ILE A 181 9.06 4.93 18.55
N ASN A 182 8.11 5.10 17.62
CA ASN A 182 7.99 6.33 16.85
C ASN A 182 7.61 7.54 17.72
N THR A 183 7.00 7.36 18.91
CA THR A 183 6.79 8.44 19.86
C THR A 183 8.08 8.91 20.57
N ARG A 184 9.15 8.10 20.52
CA ARG A 184 10.44 8.39 21.13
C ARG A 184 11.29 9.39 20.33
N GLY A 185 10.91 9.69 19.09
CA GLY A 185 11.56 10.69 18.24
C GLY A 185 11.84 10.20 16.83
N ILE A 186 11.99 11.14 15.88
CA ILE A 186 12.26 10.82 14.47
C ILE A 186 13.57 10.06 14.26
N GLN A 187 14.57 10.28 15.12
CA GLN A 187 15.86 9.59 14.99
C GLN A 187 15.75 8.09 15.21
N GLU A 188 14.94 7.66 16.18
CA GLU A 188 14.76 6.24 16.45
C GLU A 188 13.97 5.56 15.33
N GLY A 189 12.86 6.19 14.89
CA GLY A 189 12.09 5.70 13.73
C GLY A 189 12.93 5.62 12.45
N LYS A 190 13.78 6.63 12.17
CA LYS A 190 14.70 6.67 11.05
C LYS A 190 15.76 5.56 11.08
N LYS A 191 16.39 5.30 12.25
CA LYS A 191 17.40 4.22 12.39
C LYS A 191 16.79 2.85 12.04
N ILE A 192 15.61 2.57 12.60
CA ILE A 192 14.86 1.36 12.29
C ILE A 192 14.53 1.32 10.81
N GLN A 193 13.97 2.41 10.26
CA GLN A 193 13.61 2.49 8.84
C GLN A 193 14.81 2.17 7.94
N ASN A 194 15.95 2.82 8.14
CA ASN A 194 17.14 2.61 7.32
C ASN A 194 17.72 1.20 7.45
N ALA A 195 17.80 0.65 8.66
CA ALA A 195 18.32 -0.69 8.89
C ALA A 195 17.44 -1.76 8.22
N PHE A 196 16.13 -1.70 8.45
CA PHE A 196 15.20 -2.67 7.87
C PHE A 196 15.05 -2.49 6.36
N THR A 197 15.07 -1.24 5.84
CA THR A 197 15.00 -0.99 4.40
C THR A 197 16.24 -1.50 3.69
N SER A 198 17.43 -1.23 4.20
CA SER A 198 18.66 -1.75 3.60
C SER A 198 18.70 -3.28 3.63
N GLY A 199 18.32 -3.88 4.77
CA GLY A 199 18.27 -5.33 4.92
C GLY A 199 17.31 -5.99 3.91
N LYS A 200 16.06 -5.53 3.84
CA LYS A 200 15.08 -6.11 2.92
C LYS A 200 15.41 -5.87 1.44
N PHE A 201 15.99 -4.72 1.11
CA PHE A 201 16.45 -4.44 -0.25
C PHE A 201 17.54 -5.44 -0.67
N ILE A 202 18.58 -5.62 0.16
CA ILE A 202 19.65 -6.57 -0.10
C ILE A 202 19.10 -8.00 -0.22
N LEU A 203 18.24 -8.42 0.70
CA LEU A 203 17.66 -9.77 0.68
C LEU A 203 16.77 -10.01 -0.54
N LEU A 204 16.00 -9.02 -0.98
CA LEU A 204 15.21 -9.13 -2.21
C LEU A 204 16.10 -9.21 -3.45
N VAL A 205 17.20 -8.44 -3.51
CA VAL A 205 18.19 -8.52 -4.58
C VAL A 205 18.87 -9.89 -4.59
N LEU A 206 19.24 -10.42 -3.42
CA LEU A 206 19.80 -11.79 -3.31
C LEU A 206 18.80 -12.85 -3.77
N PHE A 207 17.52 -12.74 -3.38
CA PHE A 207 16.49 -13.64 -3.86
C PHE A 207 16.39 -13.62 -5.40
N ILE A 208 16.45 -12.44 -6.02
CA ILE A 208 16.41 -12.28 -7.47
C ILE A 208 17.65 -12.90 -8.13
N ILE A 209 18.85 -12.60 -7.62
CA ILE A 209 20.11 -13.14 -8.18
C ILE A 209 20.13 -14.66 -8.10
N ILE A 210 19.76 -15.22 -6.94
CA ILE A 210 19.74 -16.67 -6.73
C ILE A 210 18.66 -17.30 -7.62
N GLY A 211 17.45 -16.72 -7.64
CA GLY A 211 16.33 -17.26 -8.40
C GLY A 211 16.60 -17.30 -9.91
N LEU A 212 17.10 -16.21 -10.47
CA LEU A 212 17.38 -16.14 -11.91
C LEU A 212 18.70 -16.83 -12.31
N GLY A 213 19.71 -16.82 -11.42
CA GLY A 213 21.03 -17.34 -11.74
C GLY A 213 21.19 -18.85 -11.54
N PHE A 214 20.51 -19.41 -10.54
CA PHE A 214 20.80 -20.79 -10.10
C PHE A 214 19.57 -21.70 -9.96
N ALA A 215 18.35 -21.14 -10.05
CA ALA A 215 17.15 -21.85 -9.66
C ALA A 215 16.09 -22.00 -10.78
N SER A 216 16.48 -21.77 -12.02
CA SER A 216 15.56 -21.94 -13.14
C SER A 216 15.08 -23.42 -13.25
N ASN A 217 13.76 -23.61 -13.19
CA ASN A 217 13.15 -24.93 -13.37
C ASN A 217 12.69 -25.08 -14.82
N HIS A 218 13.42 -25.88 -15.62
CA HIS A 218 13.08 -26.09 -17.01
C HIS A 218 11.66 -26.60 -17.25
N HIS A 219 11.13 -27.45 -16.35
CA HIS A 219 9.77 -27.94 -16.43
C HIS A 219 8.76 -26.80 -16.25
N SER A 220 8.92 -25.97 -15.21
CA SER A 220 8.04 -24.81 -14.97
C SER A 220 8.11 -23.79 -16.12
N ILE A 221 9.32 -23.51 -16.63
CA ILE A 221 9.52 -22.62 -17.79
C ILE A 221 8.79 -23.18 -19.02
N HIS A 222 8.91 -24.49 -19.29
CA HIS A 222 8.23 -25.12 -20.41
C HIS A 222 6.70 -24.99 -20.30
N LEU A 223 6.11 -25.34 -19.16
CA LEU A 223 4.68 -25.20 -18.91
C LEU A 223 4.20 -23.75 -19.05
N ASN A 224 4.93 -22.80 -18.50
CA ASN A 224 4.62 -21.39 -18.59
C ASN A 224 4.71 -20.85 -20.02
N ASN A 225 5.64 -21.34 -20.84
CA ASN A 225 5.76 -20.96 -22.26
C ASN A 225 4.58 -21.44 -23.09
N LEU A 226 4.03 -22.63 -22.81
CA LEU A 226 2.86 -23.16 -23.51
C LEU A 226 1.61 -22.29 -23.33
N THR A 227 1.50 -21.61 -22.18
CA THR A 227 0.31 -20.82 -21.78
C THR A 227 0.62 -19.33 -21.63
N PHE A 228 1.75 -18.86 -22.16
CA PHE A 228 2.30 -17.53 -21.84
C PHE A 228 1.31 -16.39 -22.07
N TRP A 229 0.58 -16.39 -23.18
CA TRP A 229 -0.42 -15.39 -23.53
C TRP A 229 -1.85 -15.92 -23.53
N ASN A 230 -2.09 -17.13 -23.00
CA ASN A 230 -3.42 -17.75 -22.97
C ASN A 230 -4.06 -17.47 -21.59
N PRO A 231 -4.84 -16.40 -21.43
CA PRO A 231 -5.44 -16.08 -20.16
C PRO A 231 -6.66 -16.96 -19.91
N GLU A 232 -6.73 -17.57 -18.76
CA GLU A 232 -7.84 -18.41 -18.31
C GLU A 232 -8.13 -18.15 -16.83
N ARG A 233 -9.35 -18.40 -16.41
CA ARG A 233 -9.76 -18.36 -15.02
C ARG A 233 -10.58 -19.61 -14.71
N GLU A 234 -10.36 -20.17 -13.52
CA GLU A 234 -11.19 -21.26 -13.03
C GLU A 234 -12.64 -20.79 -12.91
N GLY A 235 -13.54 -21.52 -13.58
CA GLY A 235 -14.98 -21.34 -13.51
C GLY A 235 -15.64 -22.30 -12.52
N ALA A 236 -16.97 -22.23 -12.44
CA ALA A 236 -17.74 -23.14 -11.60
C ALA A 236 -17.51 -24.61 -12.02
N GLY A 237 -17.18 -25.46 -11.03
CA GLY A 237 -16.92 -26.89 -11.26
C GLY A 237 -15.49 -27.21 -11.71
N GLY A 238 -14.51 -26.30 -11.56
CA GLY A 238 -13.10 -26.55 -11.86
C GLY A 238 -12.77 -26.57 -13.36
N VAL A 239 -13.65 -26.01 -14.21
CA VAL A 239 -13.41 -25.89 -15.65
C VAL A 239 -12.76 -24.55 -15.95
N ASP A 240 -11.60 -24.57 -16.62
CA ASP A 240 -10.91 -23.34 -17.03
C ASP A 240 -11.69 -22.63 -18.14
N ILE A 241 -12.00 -21.36 -17.93
CA ILE A 241 -12.71 -20.49 -18.87
C ILE A 241 -11.70 -19.54 -19.52
N PRO A 242 -11.50 -19.59 -20.84
CA PRO A 242 -10.67 -18.65 -21.55
C PRO A 242 -11.19 -17.22 -21.41
N LEU A 243 -10.28 -16.28 -21.14
CA LEU A 243 -10.59 -14.86 -21.00
C LEU A 243 -10.27 -14.12 -22.30
N SER A 244 -11.23 -13.34 -22.80
CA SER A 244 -11.04 -12.50 -24.00
C SER A 244 -11.83 -11.18 -23.89
N GLY A 245 -11.46 -10.18 -24.68
CA GLY A 245 -12.17 -8.91 -24.75
C GLY A 245 -12.35 -8.25 -23.38
N MET A 246 -13.59 -7.84 -23.09
CA MET A 246 -13.91 -7.16 -21.82
C MET A 246 -13.70 -8.02 -20.57
N ALA A 247 -13.85 -9.36 -20.68
CA ALA A 247 -13.59 -10.25 -19.55
C ALA A 247 -12.12 -10.22 -19.13
N LEU A 248 -11.20 -10.19 -20.09
CA LEU A 248 -9.77 -10.05 -19.83
C LEU A 248 -9.43 -8.66 -19.24
N VAL A 249 -9.99 -7.59 -19.79
CA VAL A 249 -9.80 -6.23 -19.25
C VAL A 249 -10.29 -6.14 -17.81
N ALA A 250 -11.45 -6.72 -17.52
CA ALA A 250 -11.98 -6.76 -16.16
C ALA A 250 -11.09 -7.59 -15.22
N ALA A 251 -10.61 -8.75 -15.67
CA ALA A 251 -9.69 -9.59 -14.90
C ALA A 251 -8.38 -8.87 -14.58
N ILE A 252 -7.78 -8.16 -15.56
CA ILE A 252 -6.59 -7.33 -15.35
C ILE A 252 -6.87 -6.23 -14.33
N GLY A 253 -7.96 -5.47 -14.47
CA GLY A 253 -8.31 -4.39 -13.55
C GLY A 253 -8.53 -4.87 -12.11
N MET A 254 -9.19 -6.01 -11.92
CA MET A 254 -9.35 -6.63 -10.60
C MET A 254 -8.00 -7.13 -10.04
N ALA A 255 -7.17 -7.76 -10.87
CA ALA A 255 -5.85 -8.24 -10.49
C ALA A 255 -4.90 -7.11 -10.09
N MET A 256 -5.09 -5.90 -10.67
CA MET A 256 -4.28 -4.73 -10.32
C MET A 256 -4.46 -4.26 -8.87
N VAL A 257 -5.50 -4.64 -8.16
CA VAL A 257 -5.67 -4.26 -6.74
C VAL A 257 -4.47 -4.71 -5.92
N GLY A 258 -4.06 -5.96 -6.03
CA GLY A 258 -2.92 -6.50 -5.30
C GLY A 258 -1.60 -5.83 -5.66
N SER A 259 -1.33 -5.62 -6.95
CA SER A 259 -0.09 -4.98 -7.40
C SER A 259 -0.05 -3.48 -7.09
N LEU A 260 -1.16 -2.76 -7.19
CA LEU A 260 -1.27 -1.35 -6.80
C LEU A 260 -1.07 -1.17 -5.31
N PHE A 261 -1.67 -2.03 -4.47
CA PHE A 261 -1.42 -2.01 -3.03
C PHE A 261 0.06 -2.28 -2.71
N SER A 262 0.67 -3.27 -3.36
CA SER A 262 2.08 -3.59 -3.16
C SER A 262 3.02 -2.46 -3.56
N SER A 263 2.61 -1.66 -4.55
CA SER A 263 3.36 -0.53 -5.08
C SER A 263 2.94 0.81 -4.46
N ASP A 264 2.09 0.79 -3.42
CA ASP A 264 1.59 2.00 -2.75
C ASP A 264 2.57 2.52 -1.67
N ALA A 265 2.15 3.56 -0.96
CA ALA A 265 2.90 4.23 0.12
C ALA A 265 4.20 4.94 -0.32
N TRP A 266 4.51 4.99 -1.61
CA TRP A 266 5.65 5.76 -2.15
C TRP A 266 5.53 7.26 -1.83
N ASN A 267 4.33 7.80 -1.70
CA ASN A 267 4.05 9.20 -1.41
C ASN A 267 4.25 9.58 0.06
N ASN A 268 4.46 8.63 0.98
CA ASN A 268 4.62 8.85 2.41
C ASN A 268 5.77 9.81 2.73
N ILE A 269 6.82 9.86 1.92
CA ILE A 269 7.90 10.84 2.06
C ILE A 269 7.38 12.29 1.97
N THR A 270 6.32 12.53 1.22
CA THR A 270 5.74 13.87 1.08
C THR A 270 5.07 14.34 2.37
N PHE A 271 4.58 13.40 3.21
CA PHE A 271 3.97 13.71 4.50
C PHE A 271 5.00 14.24 5.49
N THR A 272 6.25 13.77 5.38
CA THR A 272 7.37 14.14 6.23
C THR A 272 8.20 15.30 5.66
N ALA A 273 7.69 16.02 4.66
CA ALA A 273 8.43 17.08 3.95
C ALA A 273 9.02 18.15 4.86
N GLY A 274 8.39 18.43 6.00
CA GLY A 274 8.91 19.35 7.02
C GLY A 274 10.20 18.88 7.69
N GLU A 275 10.50 17.58 7.65
CA GLU A 275 11.67 16.94 8.27
C GLU A 275 12.80 16.65 7.27
N VAL A 276 12.59 16.91 5.96
CA VAL A 276 13.57 16.66 4.89
C VAL A 276 14.51 17.84 4.71
N ILE A 277 15.81 17.55 4.61
CA ILE A 277 16.85 18.51 4.25
C ILE A 277 16.72 18.81 2.75
N ASN A 278 16.71 20.10 2.38
CA ASN A 278 16.51 20.54 0.99
C ASN A 278 15.31 19.85 0.30
N PRO A 279 14.09 19.96 0.86
CA PRO A 279 12.93 19.16 0.44
C PRO A 279 12.55 19.40 -1.02
N ARG A 280 12.75 20.62 -1.55
CA ARG A 280 12.46 20.96 -2.94
C ARG A 280 13.24 20.12 -3.96
N LYS A 281 14.40 19.59 -3.60
CA LYS A 281 15.26 18.74 -4.42
C LYS A 281 15.14 17.27 -4.01
N ASN A 282 15.24 17.00 -2.69
CA ASN A 282 15.37 15.63 -2.21
C ASN A 282 14.07 14.83 -2.28
N ILE A 283 12.89 15.48 -2.13
CA ILE A 283 11.62 14.76 -2.21
C ILE A 283 11.33 14.32 -3.65
N PRO A 284 11.35 15.19 -4.69
CA PRO A 284 11.16 14.75 -6.06
C PRO A 284 12.12 13.64 -6.48
N LEU A 285 13.40 13.79 -6.10
CA LEU A 285 14.43 12.80 -6.46
C LEU A 285 14.22 11.47 -5.74
N SER A 286 13.88 11.47 -4.45
CA SER A 286 13.59 10.25 -3.70
C SER A 286 12.33 9.52 -4.19
N LEU A 287 11.31 10.25 -4.62
CA LEU A 287 10.11 9.68 -5.26
C LEU A 287 10.48 8.90 -6.52
N VAL A 288 11.24 9.53 -7.44
CA VAL A 288 11.63 8.89 -8.69
C VAL A 288 12.56 7.71 -8.46
N LEU A 289 13.63 7.91 -7.68
CA LEU A 289 14.61 6.84 -7.42
C LEU A 289 13.97 5.65 -6.69
N GLY A 290 13.16 5.93 -5.67
CA GLY A 290 12.53 4.88 -4.87
C GLY A 290 11.50 4.09 -5.67
N THR A 291 10.59 4.75 -6.37
CA THR A 291 9.56 4.05 -7.16
C THR A 291 10.14 3.27 -8.32
N LEU A 292 11.13 3.82 -9.02
CA LEU A 292 11.79 3.11 -10.12
C LEU A 292 12.54 1.87 -9.62
N ALA A 293 13.31 2.00 -8.54
CA ALA A 293 14.04 0.88 -7.95
C ALA A 293 13.08 -0.25 -7.53
N VAL A 294 11.98 0.08 -6.83
CA VAL A 294 11.01 -0.93 -6.38
C VAL A 294 10.27 -1.55 -7.56
N THR A 295 9.88 -0.77 -8.57
CA THR A 295 9.23 -1.30 -9.78
C THR A 295 10.12 -2.34 -10.47
N VAL A 296 11.40 -2.02 -10.67
CA VAL A 296 12.36 -2.97 -11.29
C VAL A 296 12.50 -4.23 -10.44
N LEU A 297 12.65 -4.08 -9.12
CA LEU A 297 12.76 -5.24 -8.22
C LEU A 297 11.52 -6.12 -8.24
N TYR A 298 10.33 -5.54 -8.32
CA TYR A 298 9.08 -6.30 -8.36
C TYR A 298 8.90 -7.05 -9.68
N LEU A 299 9.27 -6.44 -10.80
CA LEU A 299 9.30 -7.13 -12.09
C LEU A 299 10.27 -8.31 -12.09
N LEU A 300 11.48 -8.10 -11.57
CA LEU A 300 12.48 -9.16 -11.48
C LEU A 300 12.06 -10.27 -10.49
N ALA A 301 11.45 -9.94 -9.36
CA ALA A 301 10.95 -10.94 -8.40
C ALA A 301 9.82 -11.79 -9.02
N ASN A 302 8.91 -11.18 -9.79
CA ASN A 302 7.88 -11.93 -10.51
C ASN A 302 8.48 -12.79 -11.64
N LEU A 303 9.54 -12.33 -12.28
CA LEU A 303 10.29 -13.14 -13.23
C LEU A 303 10.89 -14.39 -12.53
N VAL A 304 11.44 -14.26 -11.31
CA VAL A 304 11.85 -15.42 -10.51
C VAL A 304 10.68 -16.38 -10.29
N TYR A 305 9.53 -15.86 -9.87
CA TYR A 305 8.36 -16.72 -9.60
C TYR A 305 7.98 -17.56 -10.80
N ILE A 306 7.86 -16.95 -11.98
CA ILE A 306 7.47 -17.68 -13.21
C ILE A 306 8.58 -18.58 -13.77
N THR A 307 9.85 -18.39 -13.39
CA THR A 307 10.93 -19.29 -13.78
C THR A 307 11.07 -20.49 -12.85
N VAL A 308 10.65 -20.34 -11.58
CA VAL A 308 10.75 -21.41 -10.56
C VAL A 308 9.47 -22.24 -10.47
N LEU A 309 8.31 -21.62 -10.63
CA LEU A 309 7.00 -22.25 -10.44
C LEU A 309 6.13 -22.14 -11.71
N PRO A 310 5.31 -23.15 -12.05
CA PRO A 310 4.27 -22.97 -13.04
C PRO A 310 3.25 -21.94 -12.51
N VAL A 311 2.69 -21.12 -13.40
CA VAL A 311 1.66 -20.15 -13.02
C VAL A 311 0.37 -20.87 -12.69
N ARG A 312 -0.03 -21.79 -13.55
CA ARG A 312 -1.21 -22.65 -13.33
C ARG A 312 -0.88 -23.79 -12.39
N GLY A 313 -1.85 -24.19 -11.63
CA GLY A 313 -1.72 -25.32 -10.71
C GLY A 313 -3.08 -25.89 -10.34
N ASP A 314 -3.07 -26.87 -9.45
CA ASP A 314 -4.25 -27.52 -8.90
C ASP A 314 -4.37 -27.20 -7.40
N GLN A 315 -5.57 -26.81 -6.97
CA GLN A 315 -5.86 -26.55 -5.55
C GLN A 315 -5.67 -27.82 -4.70
N ALA A 316 -5.93 -29.00 -5.24
CA ALA A 316 -5.72 -30.29 -4.61
C ALA A 316 -4.28 -30.81 -4.75
N GLY A 317 -3.40 -30.08 -5.43
CA GLY A 317 -2.00 -30.45 -5.64
C GLY A 317 -1.28 -30.77 -4.31
N THR A 318 -0.52 -31.87 -4.31
CA THR A 318 0.15 -32.37 -3.09
C THR A 318 1.49 -31.71 -2.82
N ASP A 319 2.12 -31.16 -3.86
CA ASP A 319 3.40 -30.48 -3.77
C ASP A 319 3.33 -29.05 -4.33
N ILE A 320 4.41 -28.30 -4.19
CA ILE A 320 4.50 -26.89 -4.55
C ILE A 320 4.40 -26.69 -6.06
N ALA A 321 4.98 -27.59 -6.86
CA ALA A 321 4.94 -27.48 -8.32
C ALA A 321 3.55 -27.80 -8.85
N ALA A 322 2.87 -28.80 -8.29
CA ALA A 322 1.49 -29.14 -8.63
C ALA A 322 0.50 -28.01 -8.27
N ARG A 323 0.72 -27.30 -7.17
CA ARG A 323 -0.08 -26.14 -6.77
C ARG A 323 0.19 -24.90 -7.61
N GLY A 324 1.40 -24.77 -8.13
CA GLY A 324 1.83 -23.61 -8.89
C GLY A 324 1.75 -22.29 -8.12
N ILE A 325 1.79 -21.18 -8.85
CA ILE A 325 1.62 -19.82 -8.27
C ILE A 325 0.18 -19.62 -7.82
N GLN A 326 -0.81 -20.08 -8.59
CA GLN A 326 -2.24 -19.89 -8.33
C GLN A 326 -2.67 -20.36 -6.94
N TYR A 327 -2.17 -21.52 -6.51
CA TYR A 327 -2.61 -22.16 -5.27
C TYR A 327 -1.47 -22.35 -4.27
N ALA A 328 -0.49 -21.43 -4.29
CA ALA A 328 0.54 -21.38 -3.27
C ALA A 328 -0.08 -21.39 -1.87
N LEU A 329 0.41 -22.27 -0.98
CA LEU A 329 -0.20 -22.52 0.32
C LEU A 329 -0.37 -21.23 1.15
N ASN A 330 -1.61 -20.92 1.48
CA ASN A 330 -1.98 -19.67 2.17
C ASN A 330 -1.48 -18.40 1.44
N ASP A 331 -1.39 -18.41 0.12
CA ASP A 331 -0.85 -17.33 -0.73
C ASP A 331 0.59 -16.94 -0.40
N ARG A 332 1.35 -17.77 0.28
CA ARG A 332 2.74 -17.51 0.69
C ARG A 332 3.71 -17.80 -0.47
N LEU A 333 3.56 -17.06 -1.57
CA LEU A 333 4.32 -17.28 -2.79
C LEU A 333 5.84 -17.17 -2.59
N GLY A 334 6.30 -16.20 -1.78
CA GLY A 334 7.73 -16.05 -1.50
C GLY A 334 8.33 -17.30 -0.83
N THR A 335 7.61 -17.92 0.11
CA THR A 335 8.05 -19.18 0.75
C THR A 335 7.92 -20.37 -0.19
N ALA A 336 6.90 -20.41 -1.06
CA ALA A 336 6.74 -21.46 -2.06
C ALA A 336 7.90 -21.43 -3.07
N ALA A 337 8.25 -20.26 -3.61
CA ALA A 337 9.34 -20.13 -4.55
C ALA A 337 10.70 -20.56 -3.93
N ILE A 338 11.02 -20.10 -2.72
CA ILE A 338 12.28 -20.45 -2.08
C ILE A 338 12.36 -21.94 -1.72
N SER A 339 11.21 -22.54 -1.36
CA SER A 339 11.12 -23.98 -1.12
C SER A 339 11.35 -24.79 -2.40
N GLY A 340 10.88 -24.28 -3.55
CA GLY A 340 11.19 -24.86 -4.87
C GLY A 340 12.66 -24.81 -5.24
N ILE A 341 13.42 -23.86 -4.66
CA ILE A 341 14.86 -23.68 -4.91
C ILE A 341 15.71 -24.51 -3.93
N PHE A 342 15.45 -24.39 -2.63
CA PHE A 342 16.33 -24.92 -1.57
C PHE A 342 15.66 -25.95 -0.65
N GLY A 343 14.41 -26.35 -0.96
CA GLY A 343 13.65 -27.24 -0.11
C GLY A 343 13.08 -26.57 1.15
N ASN A 344 12.48 -27.38 2.03
CA ASN A 344 11.69 -26.89 3.16
C ASN A 344 12.50 -26.13 4.23
N TYR A 345 13.80 -26.35 4.34
CA TYR A 345 14.63 -25.61 5.31
C TYR A 345 14.69 -24.10 5.02
N ALA A 346 14.64 -23.72 3.74
CA ALA A 346 14.68 -22.32 3.36
C ALA A 346 13.38 -21.55 3.62
N VAL A 347 12.28 -22.26 3.87
CA VAL A 347 10.98 -21.65 4.20
C VAL A 347 11.08 -20.79 5.45
N LEU A 348 11.79 -21.26 6.48
CA LEU A 348 11.98 -20.51 7.74
C LEU A 348 12.81 -19.24 7.50
N ILE A 349 13.88 -19.33 6.67
CA ILE A 349 14.72 -18.18 6.34
C ILE A 349 13.89 -17.14 5.58
N MET A 350 13.10 -17.57 4.60
CA MET A 350 12.24 -16.65 3.84
C MET A 350 11.14 -16.04 4.70
N ALA A 351 10.54 -16.82 5.60
CA ALA A 351 9.55 -16.31 6.54
C ALA A 351 10.16 -15.25 7.47
N ALA A 352 11.34 -15.49 8.01
CA ALA A 352 12.07 -14.51 8.82
C ALA A 352 12.37 -13.24 8.01
N PHE A 353 12.78 -13.36 6.74
CA PHE A 353 12.97 -12.23 5.85
C PHE A 353 11.69 -11.41 5.67
N ILE A 354 10.56 -12.07 5.39
CA ILE A 354 9.29 -11.37 5.17
C ILE A 354 8.79 -10.71 6.47
N VAL A 355 8.99 -11.34 7.63
CA VAL A 355 8.73 -10.74 8.95
C VAL A 355 9.52 -9.45 9.13
N ILE A 356 10.81 -9.45 8.84
CA ILE A 356 11.68 -8.27 8.86
C ILE A 356 11.19 -7.21 7.87
N SER A 357 10.84 -7.62 6.65
CA SER A 357 10.36 -6.72 5.59
C SER A 357 9.06 -6.02 5.98
N THR A 358 8.07 -6.76 6.46
CA THR A 358 6.77 -6.23 6.86
C THR A 358 6.86 -5.33 8.10
N PHE A 359 7.71 -5.69 9.07
CA PHE A 359 7.97 -4.87 10.25
C PHE A 359 8.56 -3.50 9.86
N GLY A 360 9.58 -3.47 8.98
CA GLY A 360 10.17 -2.24 8.48
C GLY A 360 9.21 -1.41 7.61
N CYS A 361 8.37 -2.06 6.80
CA CYS A 361 7.32 -1.40 6.02
C CYS A 361 6.33 -0.70 6.97
N ASN A 362 5.83 -1.41 7.97
CA ASN A 362 4.86 -0.87 8.92
C ASN A 362 5.44 0.29 9.74
N ASN A 363 6.74 0.24 10.08
CA ASN A 363 7.42 1.36 10.71
C ASN A 363 7.36 2.63 9.85
N GLY A 364 7.65 2.54 8.55
CA GLY A 364 7.56 3.68 7.62
C GLY A 364 6.16 4.25 7.50
N LEU A 365 5.14 3.39 7.43
CA LEU A 365 3.74 3.78 7.40
C LEU A 365 3.32 4.53 8.67
N ILE A 366 3.62 3.97 9.84
CA ILE A 366 3.28 4.56 11.14
C ILE A 366 3.99 5.91 11.30
N LEU A 367 5.29 5.97 10.96
CA LEU A 367 6.07 7.19 11.04
C LEU A 367 5.46 8.32 10.20
N ALA A 368 5.06 8.03 8.96
CA ALA A 368 4.64 9.06 8.01
C ALA A 368 3.20 9.58 8.25
N GLY A 369 2.24 8.69 8.52
CA GLY A 369 0.81 9.02 8.54
C GLY A 369 0.42 10.11 9.52
N ALA A 370 0.96 10.09 10.73
CA ALA A 370 0.62 11.05 11.79
C ALA A 370 0.96 12.52 11.41
N ARG A 371 1.86 12.76 10.44
CA ARG A 371 2.20 14.11 9.96
C ARG A 371 1.07 14.77 9.17
N VAL A 372 0.24 13.97 8.52
CA VAL A 372 -0.95 14.48 7.82
C VAL A 372 -1.99 14.96 8.83
N TYR A 373 -2.24 14.17 9.87
CA TYR A 373 -3.20 14.53 10.93
C TYR A 373 -2.72 15.76 11.72
N TYR A 374 -1.41 15.89 11.93
CA TYR A 374 -0.80 17.08 12.48
C TYR A 374 -1.09 18.32 11.61
N ALA A 375 -0.87 18.23 10.29
CA ALA A 375 -1.13 19.32 9.37
C ALA A 375 -2.60 19.74 9.37
N MET A 376 -3.53 18.76 9.37
CA MET A 376 -4.97 19.03 9.47
C MET A 376 -5.35 19.71 10.80
N ALA A 377 -4.77 19.26 11.91
CA ALA A 377 -5.04 19.84 13.23
C ALA A 377 -4.48 21.27 13.32
N SER A 378 -3.33 21.55 12.70
CA SER A 378 -2.75 22.91 12.59
C SER A 378 -3.63 23.83 11.75
N ASP A 379 -4.35 23.31 10.77
CA ASP A 379 -5.34 24.05 9.96
C ASP A 379 -6.73 24.14 10.65
N GLY A 380 -6.89 23.58 11.86
CA GLY A 380 -8.13 23.65 12.65
C GLY A 380 -9.24 22.66 12.23
N ILE A 381 -8.96 21.74 11.30
CA ILE A 381 -9.92 20.78 10.75
C ILE A 381 -9.70 19.33 11.23
N PHE A 382 -9.00 19.18 12.35
CA PHE A 382 -8.83 17.90 13.06
C PHE A 382 -8.74 18.15 14.57
N PHE A 383 -8.63 17.10 15.38
CA PHE A 383 -8.56 17.21 16.84
C PHE A 383 -7.38 18.07 17.28
N LYS A 384 -7.60 19.15 18.02
CA LYS A 384 -6.58 20.12 18.43
C LYS A 384 -5.36 19.48 19.12
N LYS A 385 -5.56 18.44 19.94
CA LYS A 385 -4.49 17.72 20.63
C LYS A 385 -3.50 17.03 19.67
N VAL A 386 -3.93 16.67 18.45
CA VAL A 386 -3.09 16.05 17.44
C VAL A 386 -2.11 17.03 16.79
N GLY A 387 -2.44 18.33 16.83
CA GLY A 387 -1.57 19.43 16.39
C GLY A 387 -0.42 19.79 17.34
N ASN A 388 -0.25 19.04 18.44
CA ASN A 388 0.84 19.27 19.39
C ASN A 388 1.98 18.29 19.15
N LEU A 389 3.20 18.80 19.09
CA LEU A 389 4.41 17.96 19.09
C LEU A 389 4.84 17.72 20.56
N ASN A 390 5.39 16.54 20.82
CA ASN A 390 6.01 16.25 22.12
C ASN A 390 7.41 16.89 22.21
N THR A 391 8.08 16.74 23.35
CA THR A 391 9.45 17.25 23.59
C THR A 391 10.50 16.73 22.62
N LYS A 392 10.20 15.68 21.86
CA LYS A 392 11.04 15.08 20.81
C LYS A 392 10.69 15.59 19.40
N GLY A 393 9.75 16.53 19.27
CA GLY A 393 9.31 17.09 17.99
C GLY A 393 8.46 16.12 17.14
N VAL A 394 7.75 15.18 17.76
CA VAL A 394 6.86 14.22 17.02
C VAL A 394 5.40 14.35 17.46
N PRO A 395 4.43 14.12 16.55
CA PRO A 395 3.00 14.19 16.85
C PRO A 395 2.52 12.91 17.58
N ALA A 396 2.95 12.73 18.84
CA ALA A 396 2.73 11.50 19.59
C ALA A 396 1.25 11.13 19.74
N THR A 397 0.36 12.12 19.94
CA THR A 397 -1.09 11.88 20.01
C THR A 397 -1.64 11.36 18.68
N GLY A 398 -1.18 11.89 17.55
CA GLY A 398 -1.55 11.42 16.22
C GLY A 398 -1.10 9.98 15.97
N LEU A 399 0.13 9.65 16.36
CA LEU A 399 0.66 8.28 16.31
C LEU A 399 -0.18 7.31 17.14
N ALA A 400 -0.54 7.68 18.38
CA ALA A 400 -1.32 6.83 19.28
C ALA A 400 -2.74 6.56 18.72
N ILE A 401 -3.46 7.59 18.27
CA ILE A 401 -4.80 7.44 17.71
C ILE A 401 -4.76 6.58 16.43
N GLN A 402 -3.79 6.82 15.55
CA GLN A 402 -3.56 6.00 14.35
C GLN A 402 -3.31 4.54 14.71
N GLY A 403 -2.44 4.28 15.70
CA GLY A 403 -2.10 2.90 16.14
C GLY A 403 -3.31 2.18 16.74
N VAL A 404 -4.10 2.86 17.57
CA VAL A 404 -5.35 2.30 18.13
C VAL A 404 -6.34 1.95 17.03
N TRP A 405 -6.59 2.88 16.08
CA TRP A 405 -7.53 2.63 14.99
C TRP A 405 -7.07 1.50 14.07
N ALA A 406 -5.78 1.47 13.70
CA ALA A 406 -5.20 0.37 12.93
C ALA A 406 -5.30 -0.97 13.66
N GLY A 407 -5.10 -0.99 14.99
CA GLY A 407 -5.31 -2.16 15.82
C GLY A 407 -6.76 -2.68 15.79
N LEU A 408 -7.74 -1.77 15.82
CA LEU A 408 -9.15 -2.12 15.67
C LEU A 408 -9.45 -2.71 14.27
N LEU A 409 -8.86 -2.14 13.22
CA LEU A 409 -9.01 -2.66 11.86
C LEU A 409 -8.41 -4.06 11.69
N CYS A 410 -7.38 -4.45 12.44
CA CYS A 410 -6.90 -5.84 12.45
C CYS A 410 -7.96 -6.85 12.90
N LEU A 411 -8.98 -6.41 13.62
CA LEU A 411 -10.07 -7.27 14.08
C LEU A 411 -11.19 -7.42 13.03
N SER A 412 -11.28 -6.50 12.06
CA SER A 412 -12.44 -6.34 11.17
C SER A 412 -12.32 -7.01 9.82
N GLY A 413 -11.19 -7.66 9.49
CA GLY A 413 -11.05 -8.24 8.15
C GLY A 413 -9.79 -9.08 7.95
N THR A 414 -9.79 -9.77 6.81
CA THR A 414 -8.60 -10.47 6.31
C THR A 414 -7.68 -9.49 5.57
N TYR A 415 -6.44 -9.92 5.33
CA TYR A 415 -5.48 -9.15 4.54
C TYR A 415 -6.05 -8.69 3.19
N GLY A 416 -6.67 -9.60 2.42
CA GLY A 416 -7.22 -9.27 1.10
C GLY A 416 -8.36 -8.26 1.14
N GLN A 417 -9.28 -8.37 2.10
CA GLN A 417 -10.38 -7.42 2.27
C GLN A 417 -9.88 -6.00 2.56
N LEU A 418 -8.87 -5.88 3.43
CA LEU A 418 -8.26 -4.58 3.74
C LEU A 418 -7.60 -3.95 2.49
N LEU A 419 -7.00 -4.75 1.61
CA LEU A 419 -6.42 -4.26 0.35
C LEU A 419 -7.48 -3.63 -0.56
N ASP A 420 -8.59 -4.32 -0.77
CA ASP A 420 -9.64 -3.87 -1.68
C ASP A 420 -10.22 -2.50 -1.26
N TYR A 421 -10.47 -2.30 0.04
CA TYR A 421 -10.94 -1.01 0.58
C TYR A 421 -9.91 0.13 0.37
N VAL A 422 -8.63 -0.16 0.66
CA VAL A 422 -7.56 0.83 0.58
C VAL A 422 -7.33 1.30 -0.84
N VAL A 423 -7.18 0.37 -1.79
CA VAL A 423 -6.77 0.69 -3.17
C VAL A 423 -7.78 1.57 -3.88
N PHE A 424 -9.08 1.28 -3.75
CA PHE A 424 -10.11 2.11 -4.38
C PHE A 424 -10.08 3.55 -3.85
N ALA A 425 -10.00 3.72 -2.52
CA ALA A 425 -9.94 5.03 -1.90
C ALA A 425 -8.66 5.81 -2.30
N VAL A 426 -7.52 5.12 -2.38
CA VAL A 426 -6.25 5.71 -2.81
C VAL A 426 -6.32 6.23 -4.25
N LEU A 427 -6.88 5.45 -5.18
CA LEU A 427 -6.98 5.83 -6.59
C LEU A 427 -7.80 7.11 -6.80
N ILE A 428 -8.90 7.29 -6.05
CA ILE A 428 -9.70 8.54 -6.09
C ILE A 428 -8.80 9.75 -5.82
N PHE A 429 -8.05 9.72 -4.72
CA PHE A 429 -7.26 10.87 -4.30
C PHE A 429 -5.97 11.03 -5.10
N TYR A 430 -5.39 9.96 -5.64
CA TYR A 430 -4.26 10.08 -6.56
C TYR A 430 -4.68 10.74 -7.88
N ALA A 431 -5.81 10.31 -8.46
CA ALA A 431 -6.34 10.94 -9.67
C ALA A 431 -6.67 12.41 -9.43
N LEU A 432 -7.34 12.75 -8.30
CA LEU A 432 -7.63 14.14 -7.94
C LEU A 432 -6.34 14.96 -7.73
N THR A 433 -5.32 14.40 -7.07
CA THR A 433 -4.07 15.12 -6.81
C THR A 433 -3.32 15.42 -8.11
N ILE A 434 -3.23 14.44 -9.00
CA ILE A 434 -2.57 14.61 -10.29
C ILE A 434 -3.38 15.57 -11.19
N PHE A 435 -4.71 15.52 -11.16
CA PHE A 435 -5.54 16.54 -11.84
C PHE A 435 -5.34 17.92 -11.21
N GLY A 436 -5.10 17.98 -9.89
CA GLY A 436 -4.74 19.20 -9.16
C GLY A 436 -3.49 19.89 -9.71
N LEU A 437 -2.54 19.13 -10.28
CA LEU A 437 -1.36 19.68 -10.97
C LEU A 437 -1.75 20.57 -12.14
N PHE A 438 -2.71 20.13 -12.99
CA PHE A 438 -3.21 20.93 -14.11
C PHE A 438 -3.89 22.21 -13.62
N ARG A 439 -4.71 22.10 -12.55
CA ARG A 439 -5.37 23.25 -11.93
C ARG A 439 -4.36 24.27 -11.39
N LEU A 440 -3.33 23.81 -10.68
CA LEU A 440 -2.32 24.68 -10.10
C LEU A 440 -1.45 25.36 -11.15
N ARG A 441 -1.15 24.68 -12.27
CA ARG A 441 -0.44 25.32 -13.39
C ARG A 441 -1.27 26.46 -14.00
N LYS A 442 -2.60 26.32 -14.06
CA LYS A 442 -3.52 27.36 -14.54
C LYS A 442 -3.77 28.44 -13.48
N LYS A 443 -3.98 28.05 -12.21
CA LYS A 443 -4.37 28.98 -11.12
C LYS A 443 -3.19 29.79 -10.58
N ARG A 444 -1.99 29.22 -10.59
CA ARG A 444 -0.77 29.85 -10.05
C ARG A 444 0.40 29.70 -11.03
N PRO A 445 0.33 30.32 -12.23
CA PRO A 445 1.37 30.20 -13.26
C PRO A 445 2.72 30.72 -12.77
N GLU A 446 2.75 31.79 -11.98
CA GLU A 446 3.95 32.45 -11.45
C GLU A 446 4.63 31.70 -10.29
N MET A 447 3.99 30.65 -9.77
CA MET A 447 4.56 29.92 -8.63
C MET A 447 5.80 29.15 -9.09
N GLU A 448 6.91 29.29 -8.32
CA GLU A 448 8.17 28.61 -8.57
C GLU A 448 7.98 27.08 -8.57
N ARG A 449 8.52 26.41 -9.62
CA ARG A 449 8.50 24.95 -9.81
C ARG A 449 9.92 24.43 -9.90
N PRO A 450 10.58 24.13 -8.77
CA PRO A 450 11.96 23.65 -8.76
C PRO A 450 12.15 22.35 -9.57
N TYR A 451 11.10 21.53 -9.63
CA TYR A 451 10.99 20.36 -10.49
C TYR A 451 9.70 20.49 -11.31
N LYS A 452 9.77 20.23 -12.60
CA LYS A 452 8.62 20.20 -13.52
C LYS A 452 8.34 18.74 -13.87
N ALA A 453 7.07 18.32 -13.76
CA ALA A 453 6.66 16.94 -14.04
C ALA A 453 7.07 16.51 -15.44
N PHE A 454 7.88 15.47 -15.51
CA PHE A 454 8.37 14.92 -16.78
C PHE A 454 7.21 14.43 -17.64
N GLY A 455 7.27 14.68 -18.94
CA GLY A 455 6.24 14.26 -19.88
C GLY A 455 4.87 14.93 -19.71
N TYR A 456 4.80 16.06 -18.99
CA TYR A 456 3.57 16.85 -18.91
C TYR A 456 3.18 17.39 -20.30
N PRO A 457 1.90 17.36 -20.71
CA PRO A 457 0.71 16.90 -19.95
C PRO A 457 0.40 15.40 -20.11
N VAL A 458 1.11 14.68 -20.97
CA VAL A 458 0.76 13.33 -21.42
C VAL A 458 0.83 12.32 -20.27
N ILE A 459 1.97 12.22 -19.56
CA ILE A 459 2.18 11.24 -18.49
C ILE A 459 1.15 11.39 -17.35
N PRO A 460 0.90 12.61 -16.79
CA PRO A 460 -0.15 12.78 -15.80
C PRO A 460 -1.54 12.40 -16.33
N MET A 461 -1.86 12.70 -17.60
CA MET A 461 -3.16 12.36 -18.18
C MET A 461 -3.34 10.85 -18.34
N VAL A 462 -2.31 10.14 -18.82
CA VAL A 462 -2.32 8.67 -18.93
C VAL A 462 -2.56 8.03 -17.58
N TYR A 463 -1.89 8.51 -16.51
CA TYR A 463 -2.15 8.03 -15.16
C TYR A 463 -3.61 8.19 -14.76
N ILE A 464 -4.19 9.40 -14.97
CA ILE A 464 -5.59 9.68 -14.60
C ILE A 464 -6.54 8.73 -15.34
N LEU A 465 -6.33 8.53 -16.65
CA LEU A 465 -7.17 7.64 -17.44
C LEU A 465 -7.09 6.18 -16.98
N LEU A 466 -5.90 5.68 -16.71
CA LEU A 466 -5.70 4.33 -16.17
C LEU A 466 -6.33 4.18 -14.78
N ALA A 467 -6.15 5.14 -13.88
CA ALA A 467 -6.76 5.13 -12.56
C ALA A 467 -8.29 5.14 -12.64
N LEU A 468 -8.88 5.95 -13.53
CA LEU A 468 -10.33 5.96 -13.77
C LEU A 468 -10.82 4.62 -14.33
N ALA A 469 -10.10 4.03 -15.28
CA ALA A 469 -10.46 2.72 -15.84
C ALA A 469 -10.48 1.64 -14.75
N VAL A 470 -9.43 1.57 -13.91
CA VAL A 470 -9.39 0.62 -12.79
C VAL A 470 -10.53 0.88 -11.80
N MET A 471 -10.80 2.14 -11.44
CA MET A 471 -11.91 2.49 -10.53
C MET A 471 -13.27 2.05 -11.08
N VAL A 472 -13.54 2.25 -12.38
CA VAL A 472 -14.78 1.81 -13.02
C VAL A 472 -14.90 0.28 -12.98
N ILE A 473 -13.83 -0.44 -13.30
CA ILE A 473 -13.81 -1.91 -13.21
C ILE A 473 -14.13 -2.36 -11.78
N LEU A 474 -13.50 -1.77 -10.78
CA LEU A 474 -13.72 -2.13 -9.38
C LEU A 474 -15.14 -1.83 -8.91
N LEU A 475 -15.74 -0.72 -9.33
CA LEU A 475 -17.15 -0.39 -9.01
C LEU A 475 -18.14 -1.41 -9.57
N ILE A 476 -17.83 -1.99 -10.75
CA ILE A 476 -18.70 -2.95 -11.41
C ILE A 476 -18.47 -4.37 -10.88
N TYR A 477 -17.22 -4.79 -10.75
CA TYR A 477 -16.86 -6.18 -10.50
C TYR A 477 -16.48 -6.51 -9.04
N LYS A 478 -16.22 -5.47 -8.19
CA LYS A 478 -15.96 -5.63 -6.76
C LYS A 478 -16.80 -4.65 -5.91
N PRO A 479 -18.14 -4.61 -6.09
CA PRO A 479 -19.02 -3.64 -5.43
C PRO A 479 -18.96 -3.75 -3.90
N GLU A 480 -18.81 -4.96 -3.35
CA GLU A 480 -18.77 -5.24 -1.91
C GLU A 480 -17.69 -4.43 -1.15
N TYR A 481 -16.59 -4.09 -1.81
CA TYR A 481 -15.47 -3.38 -1.21
C TYR A 481 -15.42 -1.91 -1.64
N THR A 482 -15.84 -1.60 -2.85
CA THR A 482 -15.70 -0.25 -3.43
C THR A 482 -16.76 0.71 -2.95
N TRP A 483 -18.03 0.27 -2.86
CA TRP A 483 -19.13 1.12 -2.39
C TRP A 483 -18.96 1.57 -0.94
N PRO A 484 -18.60 0.71 0.03
CA PRO A 484 -18.31 1.17 1.39
C PRO A 484 -17.19 2.21 1.44
N GLY A 485 -16.11 2.01 0.65
CA GLY A 485 -15.02 2.98 0.54
C GLY A 485 -15.52 4.36 0.04
N LEU A 486 -16.36 4.37 -0.99
CA LEU A 486 -16.95 5.58 -1.54
C LEU A 486 -17.89 6.27 -0.52
N ILE A 487 -18.71 5.50 0.18
CA ILE A 487 -19.59 6.01 1.22
C ILE A 487 -18.79 6.69 2.33
N ILE A 488 -17.68 6.10 2.78
CA ILE A 488 -16.81 6.71 3.80
C ILE A 488 -16.26 8.06 3.32
N VAL A 489 -15.85 8.17 2.06
CA VAL A 489 -15.40 9.45 1.49
C VAL A 489 -16.52 10.48 1.52
N ILE A 490 -17.74 10.11 1.08
CA ILE A 490 -18.90 11.01 1.02
C ILE A 490 -19.34 11.43 2.42
N LEU A 491 -19.32 10.53 3.41
CA LEU A 491 -19.62 10.85 4.81
C LEU A 491 -18.68 11.89 5.42
N GLY A 492 -17.49 12.06 4.88
CA GLY A 492 -16.60 13.15 5.24
C GLY A 492 -17.18 14.54 4.97
N ILE A 493 -18.10 14.68 3.99
CA ILE A 493 -18.70 15.98 3.64
C ILE A 493 -19.50 16.59 4.81
N PRO A 494 -20.54 15.91 5.36
CA PRO A 494 -21.26 16.44 6.50
C PRO A 494 -20.38 16.63 7.74
N VAL A 495 -19.40 15.75 7.96
CA VAL A 495 -18.45 15.88 9.08
C VAL A 495 -17.62 17.16 8.95
N PHE A 496 -17.14 17.50 7.76
CA PHE A 496 -16.43 18.76 7.51
C PHE A 496 -17.25 19.98 7.90
N TYR A 497 -18.51 20.05 7.47
CA TYR A 497 -19.38 21.18 7.78
C TYR A 497 -19.75 21.26 9.28
N LEU A 498 -19.94 20.12 9.94
CA LEU A 498 -20.15 20.09 11.39
C LEU A 498 -18.89 20.53 12.17
N TRP A 499 -17.71 20.22 11.67
CA TRP A 499 -16.44 20.61 12.29
C TRP A 499 -16.17 22.11 12.17
N ASN A 500 -16.47 22.69 10.99
CA ASN A 500 -16.24 24.11 10.71
C ASN A 500 -17.29 25.05 11.36
N LYS A 501 -18.36 24.52 11.95
CA LYS A 501 -19.34 25.33 12.71
C LYS A 501 -18.87 25.64 14.14
N LYS A 502 -17.76 25.05 14.59
CA LYS A 502 -17.13 25.30 15.89
C LYS A 502 -15.91 26.19 15.74
#